data_6ceae977c79e7c6623e51044597e07a2
#
_entry.id   6ceae977c79e7c6623e51044597e07a2
#
_cell.length_a   1.000
_cell.length_b   1.000
_cell.length_c   1.000
_cell.angle_alpha   90.00
_cell.angle_beta   90.00
_cell.angle_gamma   90.00
#
_symmetry.space_group_name_H-M   'P 1'
#
loop_
_entity.id
_entity.type
_entity.pdbx_description
1 polymer ?
#
loop_
_entity_poly.entity_id
_entity_poly.type
_entity_poly.pdbx_seq_one_letter_code
_entity_poly.pdbx_strand_id
1 'polypeptide(L)'
;MRLSVFVLLVIVAIPGRAQRFDTRAIGAFWIVVDKLEQDQPLTDTLWQAYYDLPGNRKYMEQNRPDEQVAQYRRYLALVFRPSMRDSLPALHKQKGGPGNDILENLLYIHDHEAAIRQYMEVVTSNTYLPACIALARRYLPAKTNALPADLVIYIEAMTFDAAIQPPNMYFGISAIYDLDRLQKGTLAAHELHHQLRGNREIEKRVSSADTVSFAIIEQTNNEGTADMVDKSIEVAHADSIYNGPSLVHWLFDDAPTVIRQLDSAFLINASAHEGERPINYRDIHRMMRYSSGHIPGFYMANVIIRNGGQAALIKGSNNPFGLFELYNRLAAKDKEHPVLFSDRTIAYLRGLEKRVY
;
A
#
# COMPACT_ATOMS: atom_id res chain seq x y z
N MET A 1 -34.53 -25.61 56.47
CA MET A 1 -34.74 -24.77 55.24
C MET A 1 -33.42 -24.14 54.87
N ARG A 2 -32.77 -24.60 53.79
CA ARG A 2 -31.53 -24.01 53.27
C ARG A 2 -31.92 -23.18 52.06
N LEU A 3 -31.70 -21.87 52.14
CA LEU A 3 -31.95 -20.89 51.09
C LEU A 3 -30.72 -20.92 50.14
N SER A 4 -30.88 -21.47 48.94
CA SER A 4 -29.84 -21.39 47.91
C SER A 4 -30.02 -20.09 47.16
N VAL A 5 -29.05 -19.18 47.30
CA VAL A 5 -28.98 -17.91 46.53
C VAL A 5 -28.35 -18.24 45.18
N PHE A 6 -29.13 -18.16 44.12
CA PHE A 6 -28.64 -18.21 42.71
C PHE A 6 -28.15 -16.82 42.34
N VAL A 7 -26.83 -16.67 42.22
CA VAL A 7 -26.23 -15.46 41.65
C VAL A 7 -26.28 -15.57 40.12
N LEU A 8 -27.18 -14.81 39.52
CA LEU A 8 -27.28 -14.66 38.05
C LEU A 8 -26.14 -13.77 37.57
N LEU A 9 -25.08 -14.36 37.00
CA LEU A 9 -24.01 -13.61 36.34
C LEU A 9 -24.57 -13.07 35.00
N VAL A 10 -24.98 -11.81 34.97
CA VAL A 10 -25.29 -11.09 33.74
C VAL A 10 -23.98 -10.74 33.06
N ILE A 11 -23.58 -11.54 32.08
CA ILE A 11 -22.48 -11.18 31.19
C ILE A 11 -23.03 -10.09 30.26
N VAL A 12 -22.74 -8.83 30.59
CA VAL A 12 -22.94 -7.72 29.68
C VAL A 12 -21.90 -7.87 28.58
N ALA A 13 -22.30 -8.43 27.45
CA ALA A 13 -21.50 -8.41 26.24
C ALA A 13 -21.37 -6.93 25.82
N ILE A 14 -20.25 -6.29 26.16
CA ILE A 14 -19.87 -5.02 25.56
C ILE A 14 -19.65 -5.34 24.09
N PRO A 15 -20.42 -4.74 23.16
CA PRO A 15 -20.15 -4.92 21.75
C PRO A 15 -18.76 -4.38 21.49
N GLY A 16 -17.77 -5.25 21.39
CA GLY A 16 -16.44 -4.89 20.93
C GLY A 16 -16.63 -4.19 19.59
N ARG A 17 -16.05 -3.02 19.39
CA ARG A 17 -15.99 -2.40 18.07
C ARG A 17 -15.18 -3.34 17.19
N ALA A 18 -15.89 -4.17 16.42
CA ALA A 18 -15.26 -5.09 15.51
C ALA A 18 -14.67 -4.29 14.33
N GLN A 19 -13.50 -4.68 13.89
CA GLN A 19 -12.92 -4.23 12.62
C GLN A 19 -13.99 -4.38 11.54
N ARG A 20 -14.20 -3.36 10.72
CA ARG A 20 -15.32 -3.35 9.76
C ARG A 20 -14.93 -2.75 8.43
N PHE A 21 -15.55 -3.25 7.38
CA PHE A 21 -15.64 -2.56 6.11
C PHE A 21 -16.72 -1.47 6.15
N ASP A 22 -16.42 -0.31 5.60
CA ASP A 22 -17.39 0.76 5.35
C ASP A 22 -17.55 0.91 3.84
N THR A 23 -18.66 0.42 3.33
CA THR A 23 -18.98 0.41 1.90
C THR A 23 -19.95 1.53 1.50
N ARG A 24 -20.25 2.48 2.40
CA ARG A 24 -21.18 3.57 2.10
C ARG A 24 -20.70 4.46 0.97
N ALA A 25 -19.39 4.70 0.88
CA ALA A 25 -18.79 5.51 -0.17
C ALA A 25 -18.98 4.86 -1.55
N ILE A 26 -18.67 3.57 -1.69
CA ILE A 26 -18.87 2.85 -2.95
C ILE A 26 -20.36 2.64 -3.26
N GLY A 27 -21.21 2.44 -2.25
CA GLY A 27 -22.66 2.40 -2.46
C GLY A 27 -23.22 3.71 -3.02
N ALA A 28 -22.77 4.85 -2.50
CA ALA A 28 -23.15 6.16 -3.02
C ALA A 28 -22.55 6.45 -4.40
N PHE A 29 -21.35 5.94 -4.70
CA PHE A 29 -20.77 5.99 -6.04
C PHE A 29 -21.71 5.37 -7.08
N TRP A 30 -22.22 4.16 -6.81
CA TRP A 30 -23.14 3.50 -7.74
C TRP A 30 -24.46 4.26 -7.92
N ILE A 31 -24.98 4.90 -6.87
CA ILE A 31 -26.17 5.78 -7.00
C ILE A 31 -25.88 6.97 -7.94
N VAL A 32 -24.67 7.54 -7.86
CA VAL A 32 -24.25 8.60 -8.77
C VAL A 32 -24.13 8.08 -10.19
N VAL A 33 -23.47 6.94 -10.38
CA VAL A 33 -23.31 6.29 -11.70
C VAL A 33 -24.66 6.00 -12.34
N ASP A 34 -25.60 5.38 -11.63
CA ASP A 34 -26.93 5.04 -12.15
C ASP A 34 -27.70 6.28 -12.68
N LYS A 35 -27.51 7.42 -12.03
CA LYS A 35 -28.12 8.70 -12.48
C LYS A 35 -27.42 9.27 -13.71
N LEU A 36 -26.09 9.22 -13.73
CA LEU A 36 -25.29 9.70 -14.85
C LEU A 36 -25.57 8.87 -16.12
N GLU A 37 -25.72 7.56 -16.00
CA GLU A 37 -26.04 6.66 -17.11
C GLU A 37 -27.43 6.92 -17.70
N GLN A 38 -28.35 7.43 -16.88
CA GLN A 38 -29.64 7.95 -17.34
C GLN A 38 -29.55 9.36 -17.95
N ASP A 39 -28.35 9.83 -18.21
CA ASP A 39 -28.03 11.16 -18.73
C ASP A 39 -28.43 12.33 -17.79
N GLN A 40 -28.66 12.05 -16.51
CA GLN A 40 -28.96 13.06 -15.52
C GLN A 40 -27.67 13.84 -15.14
N PRO A 41 -27.75 15.16 -14.87
CA PRO A 41 -26.58 15.94 -14.49
C PRO A 41 -26.09 15.62 -13.07
N LEU A 42 -24.77 15.66 -12.86
CA LEU A 42 -24.18 15.62 -11.53
C LEU A 42 -24.40 16.96 -10.81
N THR A 43 -25.55 17.09 -10.16
CA THR A 43 -25.87 18.31 -9.40
C THR A 43 -24.97 18.49 -8.18
N ASP A 44 -24.86 19.73 -7.67
CA ASP A 44 -24.06 20.00 -6.46
C ASP A 44 -24.57 19.20 -5.25
N THR A 45 -25.89 19.08 -5.10
CA THR A 45 -26.49 18.28 -4.03
C THR A 45 -26.09 16.80 -4.10
N LEU A 46 -26.14 16.20 -5.31
CA LEU A 46 -25.78 14.80 -5.50
C LEU A 46 -24.28 14.59 -5.29
N TRP A 47 -23.45 15.51 -5.82
CA TRP A 47 -22.01 15.48 -5.61
C TRP A 47 -21.67 15.60 -4.13
N GLN A 48 -22.23 16.58 -3.41
CA GLN A 48 -21.93 16.79 -2.01
C GLN A 48 -22.34 15.60 -1.13
N ALA A 49 -23.50 15.00 -1.41
CA ALA A 49 -23.96 13.81 -0.70
C ALA A 49 -23.01 12.62 -0.87
N TYR A 50 -22.37 12.47 -2.02
CA TYR A 50 -21.36 11.47 -2.29
C TYR A 50 -20.02 11.84 -1.65
N TYR A 51 -19.53 13.06 -1.89
CA TYR A 51 -18.21 13.52 -1.44
C TYR A 51 -18.10 13.57 0.08
N ASP A 52 -19.15 13.95 0.81
CA ASP A 52 -19.14 14.14 2.26
C ASP A 52 -19.07 12.83 3.06
N LEU A 53 -19.18 11.68 2.40
CA LEU A 53 -19.01 10.40 3.08
C LEU A 53 -17.58 10.25 3.62
N PRO A 54 -17.40 9.71 4.84
CA PRO A 54 -16.07 9.63 5.48
C PRO A 54 -15.00 8.94 4.63
N GLY A 55 -15.36 7.91 3.87
CA GLY A 55 -14.43 7.21 2.99
C GLY A 55 -13.88 8.12 1.88
N ASN A 56 -14.73 8.95 1.28
CA ASN A 56 -14.36 9.84 0.19
C ASN A 56 -13.66 11.11 0.70
N ARG A 57 -14.31 11.84 1.61
CA ARG A 57 -13.79 13.12 2.12
C ARG A 57 -12.41 12.97 2.72
N LYS A 58 -12.23 12.05 3.68
CA LYS A 58 -10.94 11.86 4.35
C LYS A 58 -9.85 11.43 3.40
N TYR A 59 -10.16 10.53 2.46
CA TYR A 59 -9.20 10.13 1.43
C TYR A 59 -8.73 11.32 0.61
N MET A 60 -9.68 12.10 0.07
CA MET A 60 -9.37 13.25 -0.79
C MET A 60 -8.61 14.36 -0.05
N GLU A 61 -9.06 14.77 1.14
CA GLU A 61 -8.41 15.83 1.92
C GLU A 61 -6.94 15.52 2.25
N GLN A 62 -6.56 14.25 2.36
CA GLN A 62 -5.21 13.86 2.73
C GLN A 62 -4.33 13.48 1.54
N ASN A 63 -4.90 13.02 0.44
CA ASN A 63 -4.14 12.48 -0.68
C ASN A 63 -4.25 13.30 -1.96
N ARG A 64 -5.19 14.25 -2.04
CA ARG A 64 -5.47 14.97 -3.28
C ARG A 64 -5.64 16.47 -3.03
N PRO A 65 -5.00 17.35 -3.82
CA PRO A 65 -5.29 18.77 -3.78
C PRO A 65 -6.69 19.08 -4.32
N ASP A 66 -7.27 20.22 -3.93
CA ASP A 66 -8.63 20.63 -4.30
C ASP A 66 -8.89 20.60 -5.81
N GLU A 67 -7.88 20.92 -6.60
CA GLU A 67 -7.95 20.88 -8.08
C GLU A 67 -8.23 19.45 -8.59
N GLN A 68 -7.67 18.44 -7.96
CA GLN A 68 -7.92 17.04 -8.31
C GLN A 68 -9.29 16.56 -7.84
N VAL A 69 -9.84 17.11 -6.77
CA VAL A 69 -11.23 16.86 -6.35
C VAL A 69 -12.21 17.38 -7.41
N ALA A 70 -11.99 18.62 -7.89
CA ALA A 70 -12.79 19.19 -8.97
C ALA A 70 -12.64 18.39 -10.28
N GLN A 71 -11.43 17.90 -10.57
CA GLN A 71 -11.14 17.08 -11.73
C GLN A 71 -11.82 15.70 -11.64
N TYR A 72 -11.81 15.06 -10.48
CA TYR A 72 -12.53 13.81 -10.24
C TYR A 72 -14.04 13.97 -10.52
N ARG A 73 -14.65 15.03 -9.97
CA ARG A 73 -16.07 15.35 -10.23
C ARG A 73 -16.37 15.49 -11.72
N ARG A 74 -15.49 16.20 -12.46
CA ARG A 74 -15.62 16.38 -13.90
C ARG A 74 -15.50 15.06 -14.66
N TYR A 75 -14.49 14.26 -14.34
CA TYR A 75 -14.24 12.99 -15.02
C TYR A 75 -15.33 11.96 -14.73
N LEU A 76 -15.88 11.94 -13.52
CA LEU A 76 -17.01 11.10 -13.17
C LEU A 76 -18.21 11.35 -14.12
N ALA A 77 -18.56 12.61 -14.36
CA ALA A 77 -19.60 12.94 -15.31
C ALA A 77 -19.24 12.60 -16.76
N LEU A 78 -17.99 12.84 -17.19
CA LEU A 78 -17.53 12.56 -18.54
C LEU A 78 -17.53 11.06 -18.87
N VAL A 79 -17.15 10.21 -17.92
CA VAL A 79 -17.05 8.77 -18.13
C VAL A 79 -18.43 8.11 -18.14
N PHE A 80 -19.29 8.44 -17.18
CA PHE A 80 -20.53 7.71 -16.97
C PHE A 80 -21.76 8.35 -17.65
N ARG A 81 -21.70 9.61 -18.09
CA ARG A 81 -22.83 10.27 -18.75
C ARG A 81 -22.78 10.09 -20.27
N PRO A 82 -23.75 9.40 -20.92
CA PRO A 82 -23.71 9.10 -22.35
C PRO A 82 -23.50 10.33 -23.24
N SER A 83 -24.23 11.44 -22.99
CA SER A 83 -24.12 12.68 -23.79
C SER A 83 -22.77 13.40 -23.69
N MET A 84 -21.89 12.98 -22.76
CA MET A 84 -20.56 13.61 -22.56
C MET A 84 -19.40 12.75 -23.08
N ARG A 85 -19.63 11.50 -23.44
CA ARG A 85 -18.58 10.53 -23.83
C ARG A 85 -17.80 10.89 -25.08
N ASP A 86 -18.37 11.65 -26.00
CA ASP A 86 -17.70 12.11 -27.23
C ASP A 86 -16.44 12.92 -26.94
N SER A 87 -16.31 13.48 -25.74
CA SER A 87 -15.14 14.25 -25.29
C SER A 87 -13.98 13.37 -24.79
N LEU A 88 -14.21 12.09 -24.48
CA LEU A 88 -13.20 11.18 -23.88
C LEU A 88 -11.98 10.93 -24.79
N PRO A 89 -12.12 10.72 -26.13
CA PRO A 89 -10.96 10.43 -26.97
C PRO A 89 -9.96 11.59 -27.02
N ALA A 90 -10.43 12.84 -26.89
CA ALA A 90 -9.56 14.02 -26.86
C ALA A 90 -8.77 14.09 -25.55
N LEU A 91 -9.36 13.68 -24.42
CA LEU A 91 -8.71 13.63 -23.11
C LEU A 91 -7.69 12.48 -23.01
N HIS A 92 -8.00 11.31 -23.56
CA HIS A 92 -7.10 10.16 -23.59
C HIS A 92 -5.78 10.44 -24.36
N LYS A 93 -5.80 11.35 -25.32
CA LYS A 93 -4.59 11.77 -26.06
C LYS A 93 -3.66 12.65 -25.22
N GLN A 94 -4.13 13.25 -24.13
CA GLN A 94 -3.34 14.07 -23.22
C GLN A 94 -2.64 13.24 -22.12
N LYS A 95 -2.04 12.09 -22.48
CA LYS A 95 -1.34 11.20 -21.54
C LYS A 95 -0.29 11.96 -20.73
N GLY A 96 -0.28 11.75 -19.41
CA GLY A 96 0.77 12.20 -18.49
C GLY A 96 0.51 13.54 -17.79
N GLY A 97 -0.69 14.13 -17.91
CA GLY A 97 -1.07 15.30 -17.10
C GLY A 97 -1.52 14.96 -15.68
N PRO A 98 -1.52 15.94 -14.75
CA PRO A 98 -2.08 15.76 -13.43
C PRO A 98 -3.51 15.23 -13.47
N GLY A 99 -3.84 14.19 -12.69
CA GLY A 99 -5.15 13.56 -12.63
C GLY A 99 -5.47 12.58 -13.76
N ASN A 100 -4.48 12.21 -14.59
CA ASN A 100 -4.65 11.14 -15.58
C ASN A 100 -4.99 9.80 -14.90
N ASP A 101 -4.40 9.54 -13.75
CA ASP A 101 -4.70 8.38 -12.88
C ASP A 101 -6.18 8.32 -12.46
N ILE A 102 -6.81 9.47 -12.22
CA ILE A 102 -8.25 9.56 -11.90
C ILE A 102 -9.10 9.12 -13.09
N LEU A 103 -8.78 9.63 -14.28
CA LEU A 103 -9.51 9.29 -15.51
C LEU A 103 -9.36 7.79 -15.83
N GLU A 104 -8.14 7.28 -15.78
CA GLU A 104 -7.83 5.87 -16.03
C GLU A 104 -8.58 4.95 -15.05
N ASN A 105 -8.61 5.30 -13.75
CA ASN A 105 -9.37 4.56 -12.74
C ASN A 105 -10.87 4.52 -13.05
N LEU A 106 -11.47 5.67 -13.38
CA LEU A 106 -12.90 5.74 -13.69
C LEU A 106 -13.24 4.99 -14.98
N LEU A 107 -12.38 5.03 -16.00
CA LEU A 107 -12.55 4.25 -17.23
C LEU A 107 -12.45 2.75 -16.94
N TYR A 108 -11.50 2.33 -16.12
CA TYR A 108 -11.39 0.94 -15.68
C TYR A 108 -12.68 0.47 -14.98
N ILE A 109 -13.20 1.27 -14.06
CA ILE A 109 -14.46 0.95 -13.36
C ILE A 109 -15.62 0.86 -14.35
N HIS A 110 -15.72 1.78 -15.29
CA HIS A 110 -16.77 1.78 -16.32
C HIS A 110 -16.70 0.51 -17.20
N ASP A 111 -15.51 0.15 -17.66
CA ASP A 111 -15.33 -0.99 -18.55
C ASP A 111 -15.56 -2.35 -17.85
N HIS A 112 -15.44 -2.37 -16.51
CA HIS A 112 -15.63 -3.56 -15.69
C HIS A 112 -16.85 -3.46 -14.75
N GLU A 113 -17.75 -2.52 -14.98
CA GLU A 113 -18.83 -2.14 -14.05
C GLU A 113 -19.62 -3.34 -13.52
N ALA A 114 -20.18 -4.16 -14.41
CA ALA A 114 -21.01 -5.30 -14.02
C ALA A 114 -20.24 -6.28 -13.12
N ALA A 115 -18.97 -6.54 -13.45
CA ALA A 115 -18.13 -7.45 -12.67
C ALA A 115 -17.74 -6.86 -11.31
N ILE A 116 -17.45 -5.54 -11.25
CA ILE A 116 -17.11 -4.85 -9.98
C ILE A 116 -18.35 -4.77 -9.08
N ARG A 117 -19.53 -4.50 -9.62
CA ARG A 117 -20.79 -4.53 -8.85
C ARG A 117 -21.04 -5.91 -8.24
N GLN A 118 -20.84 -6.98 -9.00
CA GLN A 118 -20.94 -8.35 -8.48
C GLN A 118 -19.85 -8.65 -7.43
N TYR A 119 -18.65 -8.15 -7.63
CA TYR A 119 -17.52 -8.34 -6.71
C TYR A 119 -17.77 -7.73 -5.32
N MET A 120 -18.64 -6.73 -5.20
CA MET A 120 -19.04 -6.17 -3.89
C MET A 120 -19.59 -7.24 -2.93
N GLU A 121 -20.24 -8.29 -3.43
CA GLU A 121 -20.69 -9.41 -2.59
C GLU A 121 -19.52 -10.16 -1.95
N VAL A 122 -18.39 -10.24 -2.65
CA VAL A 122 -17.16 -10.87 -2.15
C VAL A 122 -16.54 -10.03 -1.05
N VAL A 123 -16.34 -8.72 -1.31
CA VAL A 123 -15.68 -7.79 -0.38
C VAL A 123 -16.49 -7.62 0.91
N THR A 124 -17.81 -7.60 0.80
CA THR A 124 -18.69 -7.43 1.97
C THR A 124 -18.96 -8.72 2.73
N SER A 125 -18.51 -9.87 2.21
CA SER A 125 -18.67 -11.15 2.89
C SER A 125 -17.89 -11.19 4.21
N ASN A 126 -18.43 -11.88 5.20
CA ASN A 126 -17.77 -12.07 6.50
C ASN A 126 -16.48 -12.92 6.44
N THR A 127 -16.20 -13.52 5.29
CA THR A 127 -15.00 -14.34 5.05
C THR A 127 -13.86 -13.54 4.41
N TYR A 128 -14.10 -12.33 3.87
CA TYR A 128 -13.10 -11.59 3.12
C TYR A 128 -11.96 -11.10 4.01
N LEU A 129 -12.25 -10.32 5.04
CA LEU A 129 -11.21 -9.81 5.96
C LEU A 129 -10.41 -10.93 6.65
N PRO A 130 -11.02 -12.01 7.16
CA PRO A 130 -10.26 -13.15 7.66
C PRO A 130 -9.31 -13.77 6.63
N ALA A 131 -9.70 -13.85 5.36
CA ALA A 131 -8.85 -14.36 4.28
C ALA A 131 -7.64 -13.42 4.03
N CYS A 132 -7.87 -12.10 3.99
CA CYS A 132 -6.79 -11.11 3.84
C CYS A 132 -5.78 -11.19 5.01
N ILE A 133 -6.28 -11.28 6.25
CA ILE A 133 -5.43 -11.43 7.44
C ILE A 133 -4.63 -12.75 7.37
N ALA A 134 -5.25 -13.83 6.97
CA ALA A 134 -4.58 -15.13 6.83
C ALA A 134 -3.48 -15.09 5.75
N LEU A 135 -3.73 -14.38 4.64
CA LEU A 135 -2.75 -14.19 3.58
C LEU A 135 -1.56 -13.34 4.08
N ALA A 136 -1.82 -12.19 4.69
CA ALA A 136 -0.77 -11.33 5.26
C ALA A 136 0.14 -12.09 6.25
N ARG A 137 -0.47 -12.91 7.11
CA ARG A 137 0.26 -13.69 8.12
C ARG A 137 1.21 -14.76 7.56
N ARG A 138 1.03 -15.19 6.30
CA ARG A 138 1.99 -16.13 5.67
C ARG A 138 3.39 -15.53 5.51
N TYR A 139 3.47 -14.22 5.46
CA TYR A 139 4.71 -13.47 5.23
C TYR A 139 5.17 -12.70 6.48
N LEU A 140 4.62 -13.06 7.64
CA LEU A 140 4.93 -12.44 8.92
C LEU A 140 5.50 -13.47 9.91
N PRO A 141 6.32 -13.04 10.87
CA PRO A 141 6.77 -13.92 11.96
C PRO A 141 5.57 -14.38 12.81
N ALA A 142 5.75 -15.48 13.55
CA ALA A 142 4.66 -16.05 14.36
C ALA A 142 4.07 -15.05 15.39
N LYS A 143 4.90 -14.13 15.90
CA LYS A 143 4.45 -13.04 16.77
C LYS A 143 4.23 -11.79 15.94
N THR A 144 2.98 -11.36 15.82
CA THR A 144 2.55 -10.16 15.10
C THR A 144 1.81 -9.20 16.04
N ASN A 145 1.66 -7.97 15.62
CA ASN A 145 0.78 -7.02 16.28
C ASN A 145 -0.69 -7.44 16.13
N ALA A 146 -1.53 -6.96 17.03
CA ALA A 146 -2.98 -6.97 16.82
C ALA A 146 -3.36 -5.80 15.90
N LEU A 147 -4.38 -6.01 15.08
CA LEU A 147 -5.00 -4.90 14.35
C LEU A 147 -5.70 -3.96 15.34
N PRO A 148 -5.72 -2.64 15.08
CA PRO A 148 -6.47 -1.69 15.89
C PRO A 148 -7.94 -2.13 16.05
N ALA A 149 -8.48 -2.05 17.26
CA ALA A 149 -9.86 -2.45 17.53
C ALA A 149 -10.90 -1.55 16.84
N ASP A 150 -10.51 -0.31 16.55
CA ASP A 150 -11.31 0.71 15.87
C ASP A 150 -10.98 0.85 14.38
N LEU A 151 -10.21 -0.09 13.81
CA LEU A 151 -9.89 -0.13 12.38
C LEU A 151 -11.17 -0.11 11.55
N VAL A 152 -11.26 0.87 10.66
CA VAL A 152 -12.26 0.92 9.59
C VAL A 152 -11.56 0.85 8.24
N ILE A 153 -12.02 -0.07 7.41
CA ILE A 153 -11.56 -0.23 6.02
C ILE A 153 -12.64 0.37 5.13
N TYR A 154 -12.36 1.51 4.51
CA TYR A 154 -13.23 2.18 3.58
C TYR A 154 -13.02 1.63 2.17
N ILE A 155 -14.11 1.26 1.50
CA ILE A 155 -14.09 0.91 0.08
C ILE A 155 -14.64 2.10 -0.71
N GLU A 156 -13.84 2.58 -1.65
CA GLU A 156 -14.14 3.81 -2.39
C GLU A 156 -13.79 3.64 -3.89
N ALA A 157 -14.12 4.62 -4.73
CA ALA A 157 -13.90 4.59 -6.19
C ALA A 157 -12.94 5.70 -6.67
N MET A 158 -12.22 6.37 -5.77
CA MET A 158 -11.44 7.57 -6.08
C MET A 158 -10.00 7.30 -6.50
N THR A 159 -9.51 6.07 -6.28
CA THR A 159 -8.16 5.67 -6.63
C THR A 159 -8.09 4.25 -7.18
N PHE A 160 -7.05 3.98 -7.97
CA PHE A 160 -6.61 2.63 -8.33
C PHE A 160 -5.43 2.22 -7.44
N ASP A 161 -5.62 2.31 -6.13
CA ASP A 161 -4.58 2.06 -5.14
C ASP A 161 -5.21 1.80 -3.77
N ALA A 162 -4.36 1.61 -2.75
CA ALA A 162 -4.74 1.60 -1.35
C ALA A 162 -3.97 2.66 -0.58
N ALA A 163 -4.50 3.08 0.57
CA ALA A 163 -3.84 4.02 1.45
C ALA A 163 -4.11 3.68 2.92
N ILE A 164 -3.07 3.79 3.75
CA ILE A 164 -3.18 3.67 5.20
C ILE A 164 -3.15 5.06 5.82
N GLN A 165 -4.15 5.37 6.62
CA GLN A 165 -4.24 6.58 7.44
C GLN A 165 -4.66 6.18 8.85
N PRO A 166 -3.72 5.80 9.70
CA PRO A 166 -4.04 5.18 11.00
C PRO A 166 -5.13 5.92 11.78
N PRO A 167 -6.11 5.21 12.37
CA PRO A 167 -6.21 3.75 12.38
C PRO A 167 -6.92 3.15 11.14
N ASN A 168 -7.24 3.96 10.12
CA ASN A 168 -8.08 3.58 8.98
C ASN A 168 -7.27 3.14 7.75
N MET A 169 -7.94 2.42 6.85
CA MET A 169 -7.44 2.05 5.53
C MET A 169 -8.47 2.44 4.47
N TYR A 170 -8.01 2.75 3.25
CA TYR A 170 -8.82 3.13 2.10
C TYR A 170 -8.41 2.26 0.92
N PHE A 171 -9.36 1.55 0.34
CA PHE A 171 -9.13 0.67 -0.79
C PHE A 171 -9.96 1.11 -1.99
N GLY A 172 -9.29 1.41 -3.09
CA GLY A 172 -9.92 1.59 -4.38
C GLY A 172 -10.56 0.29 -4.85
N ILE A 173 -11.87 0.31 -5.14
CA ILE A 173 -12.62 -0.89 -5.55
C ILE A 173 -12.04 -1.53 -6.82
N SER A 174 -11.56 -0.70 -7.74
CA SER A 174 -10.92 -1.14 -8.99
C SER A 174 -9.64 -1.92 -8.74
N ALA A 175 -8.78 -1.42 -7.83
CA ALA A 175 -7.50 -2.05 -7.51
C ALA A 175 -7.70 -3.40 -6.79
N ILE A 176 -8.58 -3.46 -5.78
CA ILE A 176 -8.84 -4.73 -5.11
C ILE A 176 -9.54 -5.73 -6.04
N TYR A 177 -10.44 -5.28 -6.93
CA TYR A 177 -11.06 -6.15 -7.92
C TYR A 177 -10.03 -6.72 -8.89
N ASP A 178 -9.15 -5.89 -9.43
CA ASP A 178 -8.17 -6.31 -10.43
C ASP A 178 -7.22 -7.37 -9.87
N LEU A 179 -6.69 -7.15 -8.67
CA LEU A 179 -5.74 -8.07 -8.04
C LEU A 179 -6.41 -9.32 -7.46
N ASP A 180 -7.62 -9.20 -6.93
CA ASP A 180 -8.35 -10.34 -6.36
C ASP A 180 -8.80 -11.37 -7.40
N ARG A 181 -8.82 -11.00 -8.68
CA ARG A 181 -8.98 -11.96 -9.78
C ARG A 181 -7.84 -12.98 -9.84
N LEU A 182 -6.65 -12.60 -9.39
CA LEU A 182 -5.50 -13.48 -9.31
C LEU A 182 -5.50 -14.28 -8.01
N GLN A 183 -5.64 -13.60 -6.91
CA GLN A 183 -5.71 -14.19 -5.57
C GLN A 183 -6.53 -13.29 -4.63
N LYS A 184 -7.58 -13.84 -4.05
CA LYS A 184 -8.48 -13.13 -3.14
C LYS A 184 -7.74 -12.47 -1.98
N GLY A 185 -7.93 -11.16 -1.83
CA GLY A 185 -7.43 -10.37 -0.71
C GLY A 185 -5.99 -9.91 -0.85
N THR A 186 -5.39 -9.98 -2.04
CA THR A 186 -3.98 -9.69 -2.29
C THR A 186 -3.59 -8.28 -1.85
N LEU A 187 -4.20 -7.22 -2.41
CA LEU A 187 -3.89 -5.84 -2.04
C LEU A 187 -4.22 -5.54 -0.57
N ALA A 188 -5.39 -6.00 -0.12
CA ALA A 188 -5.79 -5.82 1.27
C ALA A 188 -4.83 -6.51 2.25
N ALA A 189 -4.28 -7.66 1.88
CA ALA A 189 -3.29 -8.36 2.70
C ALA A 189 -1.92 -7.66 2.73
N HIS A 190 -1.51 -6.99 1.64
CA HIS A 190 -0.34 -6.12 1.62
C HIS A 190 -0.47 -5.01 2.67
N GLU A 191 -1.56 -4.28 2.67
CA GLU A 191 -1.81 -3.18 3.61
C GLU A 191 -1.94 -3.68 5.06
N LEU A 192 -2.63 -4.81 5.25
CA LEU A 192 -2.72 -5.47 6.55
C LEU A 192 -1.36 -5.98 7.04
N HIS A 193 -0.45 -6.36 6.14
CA HIS A 193 0.91 -6.74 6.50
C HIS A 193 1.63 -5.60 7.21
N HIS A 194 1.54 -4.36 6.73
CA HIS A 194 2.12 -3.19 7.39
C HIS A 194 1.62 -3.01 8.82
N GLN A 195 0.32 -3.21 9.07
CA GLN A 195 -0.27 -3.08 10.40
C GLN A 195 0.11 -4.23 11.34
N LEU A 196 0.16 -5.45 10.81
CA LEU A 196 0.42 -6.66 11.57
C LEU A 196 1.91 -6.89 11.86
N ARG A 197 2.79 -6.41 10.99
CA ARG A 197 4.23 -6.66 11.05
C ARG A 197 4.83 -6.27 12.40
N GLY A 198 4.45 -5.12 12.90
CA GLY A 198 5.11 -4.52 14.04
C GLY A 198 6.55 -4.10 13.73
N ASN A 199 7.01 -3.07 14.38
CA ASN A 199 8.38 -2.62 14.29
C ASN A 199 9.09 -2.95 15.59
N ARG A 200 10.40 -3.20 15.52
CA ARG A 200 11.24 -3.23 16.71
C ARG A 200 11.24 -1.81 17.31
N GLU A 201 10.98 -1.72 18.61
CA GLU A 201 10.99 -0.41 19.29
C GLU A 201 12.38 0.22 19.22
N ILE A 202 12.40 1.50 18.90
CA ILE A 202 13.63 2.30 18.93
C ILE A 202 13.91 2.66 20.39
N GLU A 203 14.98 2.09 20.94
CA GLU A 203 15.37 2.30 22.34
C GLU A 203 16.09 3.63 22.55
N LYS A 204 16.75 4.13 21.51
CA LYS A 204 17.59 5.34 21.58
C LYS A 204 17.18 6.33 20.48
N ARG A 205 17.36 7.61 20.77
CA ARG A 205 17.09 8.66 19.79
C ARG A 205 18.01 8.51 18.58
N VAL A 206 17.44 8.44 17.39
CA VAL A 206 18.18 8.51 16.13
C VAL A 206 18.82 9.90 16.00
N SER A 207 20.12 9.96 15.73
CA SER A 207 20.81 11.24 15.52
C SER A 207 20.29 11.95 14.27
N SER A 208 20.47 13.27 14.19
CA SER A 208 20.04 14.04 13.01
C SER A 208 20.74 13.58 11.74
N ALA A 209 22.00 13.18 11.81
CA ALA A 209 22.78 12.65 10.71
C ALA A 209 22.26 11.28 10.23
N ASP A 210 21.80 10.45 11.16
CA ASP A 210 21.33 9.08 10.87
C ASP A 210 19.83 9.01 10.46
N THR A 211 19.05 10.07 10.71
CA THR A 211 17.58 10.06 10.50
C THR A 211 17.20 9.64 9.08
N VAL A 212 17.92 10.16 8.09
CA VAL A 212 17.66 9.90 6.67
C VAL A 212 18.01 8.45 6.32
N SER A 213 19.15 7.94 6.80
CA SER A 213 19.53 6.54 6.61
C SER A 213 18.52 5.59 7.25
N PHE A 214 18.06 5.90 8.45
CA PHE A 214 17.05 5.12 9.13
C PHE A 214 15.72 5.09 8.36
N ALA A 215 15.29 6.24 7.80
CA ALA A 215 14.09 6.31 6.97
C ALA A 215 14.20 5.44 5.70
N ILE A 216 15.37 5.44 5.02
CA ILE A 216 15.63 4.57 3.86
C ILE A 216 15.46 3.09 4.27
N ILE A 217 16.09 2.71 5.38
CA ILE A 217 16.09 1.33 5.87
C ILE A 217 14.67 0.88 6.21
N GLU A 218 13.93 1.71 6.95
CA GLU A 218 12.54 1.42 7.34
C GLU A 218 11.62 1.30 6.12
N GLN A 219 11.64 2.27 5.20
CA GLN A 219 10.81 2.23 4.00
C GLN A 219 11.14 1.01 3.14
N THR A 220 12.43 0.74 2.87
CA THR A 220 12.85 -0.40 2.06
C THR A 220 12.42 -1.74 2.66
N ASN A 221 12.55 -1.90 3.98
CA ASN A 221 12.12 -3.13 4.65
C ASN A 221 10.60 -3.24 4.74
N ASN A 222 9.92 -2.12 5.00
CA ASN A 222 8.47 -2.08 5.12
C ASN A 222 7.81 -2.56 3.84
N GLU A 223 8.17 -1.93 2.71
CA GLU A 223 7.62 -2.29 1.42
C GLU A 223 8.14 -3.65 0.93
N GLY A 224 9.44 -3.91 1.02
CA GLY A 224 10.01 -5.16 0.53
C GLY A 224 9.48 -6.42 1.21
N THR A 225 9.03 -6.34 2.47
CA THR A 225 8.39 -7.47 3.16
C THR A 225 6.90 -7.57 2.86
N ALA A 226 6.20 -6.45 2.65
CA ALA A 226 4.79 -6.43 2.26
C ALA A 226 4.60 -6.84 0.79
N ASP A 227 5.49 -6.41 -0.10
CA ASP A 227 5.50 -6.75 -1.53
C ASP A 227 5.61 -8.27 -1.80
N MET A 228 6.07 -9.06 -0.83
CA MET A 228 6.02 -10.52 -0.93
C MET A 228 4.59 -11.05 -1.01
N VAL A 229 3.62 -10.30 -0.51
CA VAL A 229 2.20 -10.69 -0.50
C VAL A 229 1.58 -10.55 -1.88
N ASP A 230 1.88 -9.46 -2.59
CA ASP A 230 1.21 -9.06 -3.83
C ASP A 230 2.15 -9.03 -5.06
N LYS A 231 3.28 -8.34 -5.00
CA LYS A 231 4.12 -8.09 -6.18
C LYS A 231 4.65 -9.36 -6.85
N SER A 232 4.88 -10.43 -6.10
CA SER A 232 5.30 -11.70 -6.70
C SER A 232 4.20 -12.30 -7.60
N ILE A 233 2.92 -12.16 -7.22
CA ILE A 233 1.77 -12.61 -7.99
C ILE A 233 1.54 -11.68 -9.17
N GLU A 234 1.60 -10.37 -8.94
CA GLU A 234 1.44 -9.36 -9.99
C GLU A 234 2.49 -9.52 -11.09
N VAL A 235 3.76 -9.73 -10.73
CA VAL A 235 4.84 -9.97 -11.69
C VAL A 235 4.62 -11.26 -12.48
N ALA A 236 4.20 -12.35 -11.81
CA ALA A 236 3.93 -13.63 -12.47
C ALA A 236 2.73 -13.57 -13.44
N HIS A 237 1.83 -12.63 -13.27
CA HIS A 237 0.61 -12.46 -14.06
C HIS A 237 0.50 -11.07 -14.70
N ALA A 238 1.63 -10.43 -14.98
CA ALA A 238 1.68 -9.04 -15.46
C ALA A 238 0.82 -8.79 -16.71
N ASP A 239 0.72 -9.76 -17.61
CA ASP A 239 -0.12 -9.65 -18.82
C ASP A 239 -1.63 -9.70 -18.53
N SER A 240 -2.02 -10.00 -17.31
CA SER A 240 -3.41 -10.21 -16.90
C SER A 240 -3.98 -9.11 -15.99
N ILE A 241 -3.13 -8.19 -15.54
CA ILE A 241 -3.52 -7.08 -14.65
C ILE A 241 -3.32 -5.72 -15.31
N TYR A 242 -4.03 -4.73 -14.79
CA TYR A 242 -3.89 -3.36 -15.24
C TYR A 242 -2.46 -2.85 -15.03
N ASN A 243 -1.85 -2.32 -16.09
CA ASN A 243 -0.47 -1.81 -16.10
C ASN A 243 0.64 -2.82 -15.69
N GLY A 244 0.36 -4.12 -15.66
CA GLY A 244 1.32 -5.12 -15.20
C GLY A 244 2.68 -5.11 -15.89
N PRO A 245 2.80 -5.01 -17.24
CA PRO A 245 4.09 -4.89 -17.90
C PRO A 245 4.90 -3.67 -17.46
N SER A 246 4.22 -2.53 -17.24
CA SER A 246 4.87 -1.31 -16.71
C SER A 246 5.33 -1.50 -15.27
N LEU A 247 4.58 -2.23 -14.46
CA LEU A 247 4.95 -2.58 -13.09
C LEU A 247 6.24 -3.43 -13.05
N VAL A 248 6.35 -4.45 -13.90
CA VAL A 248 7.56 -5.30 -13.98
C VAL A 248 8.77 -4.45 -14.33
N HIS A 249 8.66 -3.64 -15.38
CA HIS A 249 9.72 -2.71 -15.77
C HIS A 249 10.13 -1.79 -14.61
N TRP A 250 9.16 -1.17 -13.95
CA TRP A 250 9.39 -0.28 -12.82
C TRP A 250 10.10 -0.97 -11.64
N LEU A 251 9.73 -2.21 -11.28
CA LEU A 251 10.29 -2.93 -10.15
C LEU A 251 11.71 -3.46 -10.39
N PHE A 252 12.06 -3.81 -11.64
CA PHE A 252 13.32 -4.52 -11.90
C PHE A 252 14.38 -3.68 -12.62
N ASP A 253 14.00 -2.87 -13.60
CA ASP A 253 14.99 -2.21 -14.45
C ASP A 253 15.72 -1.07 -13.73
N ASP A 254 15.02 -0.36 -12.87
CA ASP A 254 15.61 0.71 -12.08
C ASP A 254 16.32 0.22 -10.79
N ALA A 255 16.01 -0.99 -10.31
CA ALA A 255 16.48 -1.47 -9.02
C ALA A 255 18.02 -1.48 -8.87
N PRO A 256 18.83 -1.93 -9.87
CA PRO A 256 20.27 -1.88 -9.74
C PRO A 256 20.82 -0.46 -9.59
N THR A 257 20.18 0.52 -10.24
CA THR A 257 20.57 1.93 -10.14
C THR A 257 20.18 2.51 -8.78
N VAL A 258 18.98 2.20 -8.30
CA VAL A 258 18.50 2.60 -6.98
C VAL A 258 19.42 2.06 -5.89
N ILE A 259 19.82 0.77 -5.93
CA ILE A 259 20.72 0.18 -4.93
C ILE A 259 22.06 0.90 -4.90
N ARG A 260 22.67 1.23 -6.05
CA ARG A 260 23.93 1.99 -6.09
C ARG A 260 23.76 3.41 -5.51
N GLN A 261 22.65 4.06 -5.77
CA GLN A 261 22.34 5.39 -5.22
C GLN A 261 22.16 5.33 -3.70
N LEU A 262 21.47 4.33 -3.18
CA LEU A 262 21.32 4.11 -1.74
C LEU A 262 22.65 3.76 -1.07
N ASP A 263 23.50 2.93 -1.69
CA ASP A 263 24.85 2.64 -1.19
C ASP A 263 25.66 3.94 -1.03
N SER A 264 25.67 4.79 -2.05
CA SER A 264 26.31 6.10 -2.01
C SER A 264 25.72 7.01 -0.94
N ALA A 265 24.40 7.04 -0.78
CA ALA A 265 23.70 7.82 0.23
C ALA A 265 24.11 7.42 1.67
N PHE A 266 24.16 6.12 1.93
CA PHE A 266 24.61 5.60 3.22
C PHE A 266 26.07 5.99 3.52
N LEU A 267 26.97 5.96 2.53
CA LEU A 267 28.36 6.35 2.72
C LEU A 267 28.52 7.86 2.97
N ILE A 268 27.72 8.70 2.32
CA ILE A 268 27.68 10.14 2.57
C ILE A 268 27.20 10.40 4.01
N ASN A 269 26.11 9.78 4.42
CA ASN A 269 25.60 9.93 5.79
C ASN A 269 26.56 9.35 6.85
N ALA A 270 27.26 8.24 6.54
CA ALA A 270 28.27 7.67 7.42
C ALA A 270 29.44 8.61 7.71
N SER A 271 29.68 9.56 6.82
CA SER A 271 30.76 10.56 6.93
C SER A 271 30.29 11.91 7.52
N ALA A 272 28.97 12.06 7.76
CA ALA A 272 28.39 13.28 8.28
C ALA A 272 28.64 13.46 9.78
N HIS A 273 28.87 14.69 10.20
CA HIS A 273 28.99 15.08 11.62
C HIS A 273 27.58 15.30 12.24
N GLU A 274 27.57 15.31 13.56
CA GLU A 274 26.32 15.61 14.29
C GLU A 274 25.80 17.00 13.91
N GLY A 275 24.50 17.06 13.59
CA GLY A 275 23.85 18.30 13.10
C GLY A 275 23.82 18.44 11.58
N GLU A 276 24.67 17.73 10.85
CA GLU A 276 24.66 17.74 9.39
C GLU A 276 23.55 16.85 8.84
N ARG A 277 23.01 17.26 7.70
CA ARG A 277 22.03 16.49 6.91
C ARG A 277 22.39 16.59 5.43
N PRO A 278 23.47 15.89 5.01
CA PRO A 278 23.95 16.00 3.62
C PRO A 278 22.97 15.49 2.59
N ILE A 279 22.05 14.60 2.99
CA ILE A 279 20.94 14.07 2.19
C ILE A 279 19.64 14.37 2.91
N ASN A 280 18.63 14.80 2.18
CA ASN A 280 17.30 15.09 2.70
C ASN A 280 16.23 14.12 2.16
N TYR A 281 15.01 14.19 2.69
CA TYR A 281 13.90 13.32 2.27
C TYR A 281 13.54 13.45 0.78
N ARG A 282 13.64 14.63 0.20
CA ARG A 282 13.39 14.82 -1.24
C ARG A 282 14.41 14.08 -2.09
N ASP A 283 15.67 14.06 -1.65
CA ASP A 283 16.72 13.31 -2.33
C ASP A 283 16.46 11.81 -2.27
N ILE A 284 16.00 11.29 -1.11
CA ILE A 284 15.61 9.89 -0.97
C ILE A 284 14.47 9.54 -1.94
N HIS A 285 13.39 10.30 -1.94
CA HIS A 285 12.25 10.06 -2.82
C HIS A 285 12.69 10.00 -4.29
N ARG A 286 13.60 10.91 -4.68
CA ARG A 286 14.15 10.93 -6.04
C ARG A 286 15.02 9.69 -6.32
N MET A 287 15.90 9.31 -5.40
CA MET A 287 16.77 8.13 -5.51
C MET A 287 15.95 6.84 -5.62
N MET A 288 14.90 6.72 -4.83
CA MET A 288 13.96 5.61 -4.88
C MET A 288 12.93 5.69 -6.01
N ARG A 289 13.09 6.62 -6.96
CA ARG A 289 12.14 6.81 -8.07
C ARG A 289 10.70 7.03 -7.60
N TYR A 290 10.52 7.73 -6.47
CA TYR A 290 9.22 7.98 -5.82
C TYR A 290 8.45 6.70 -5.44
N SER A 291 9.14 5.57 -5.32
CA SER A 291 8.54 4.26 -5.02
C SER A 291 8.31 4.01 -3.53
N SER A 292 8.63 4.96 -2.66
CA SER A 292 8.49 4.80 -1.19
C SER A 292 9.17 3.56 -0.59
N GLY A 293 10.09 2.95 -1.33
CA GLY A 293 10.80 1.74 -0.90
C GLY A 293 10.46 0.47 -1.69
N HIS A 294 9.39 0.45 -2.49
CA HIS A 294 8.99 -0.73 -3.28
C HIS A 294 10.10 -1.23 -4.21
N ILE A 295 10.70 -0.35 -5.03
CA ILE A 295 11.74 -0.78 -5.97
C ILE A 295 12.89 -1.50 -5.26
N PRO A 296 13.62 -0.88 -4.31
CA PRO A 296 14.73 -1.58 -3.66
C PRO A 296 14.25 -2.73 -2.78
N GLY A 297 13.13 -2.57 -2.09
CA GLY A 297 12.58 -3.55 -1.16
C GLY A 297 12.15 -4.83 -1.85
N PHE A 298 11.31 -4.74 -2.86
CA PHE A 298 10.85 -5.89 -3.62
C PHE A 298 12.01 -6.60 -4.34
N TYR A 299 12.89 -5.83 -5.00
CA TYR A 299 14.04 -6.43 -5.68
C TYR A 299 14.92 -7.22 -4.72
N MET A 300 15.26 -6.64 -3.56
CA MET A 300 16.05 -7.32 -2.54
C MET A 300 15.34 -8.55 -1.99
N ALA A 301 14.05 -8.47 -1.70
CA ALA A 301 13.24 -9.60 -1.25
C ALA A 301 13.21 -10.72 -2.30
N ASN A 302 13.02 -10.37 -3.58
CA ASN A 302 13.03 -11.33 -4.69
C ASN A 302 14.36 -12.07 -4.80
N VAL A 303 15.50 -11.35 -4.76
CA VAL A 303 16.84 -11.97 -4.75
C VAL A 303 17.02 -12.89 -3.54
N ILE A 304 16.56 -12.47 -2.37
CA ILE A 304 16.62 -13.30 -1.14
C ILE A 304 15.81 -14.59 -1.32
N ILE A 305 14.57 -14.49 -1.84
CA ILE A 305 13.66 -15.63 -2.01
C ILE A 305 14.23 -16.65 -3.00
N ARG A 306 14.67 -16.20 -4.18
CA ARG A 306 15.21 -17.10 -5.21
C ARG A 306 16.49 -17.81 -4.80
N ASN A 307 17.19 -17.26 -3.78
CA ASN A 307 18.36 -17.90 -3.17
C ASN A 307 18.03 -18.65 -1.85
N GLY A 308 16.76 -19.01 -1.64
CA GLY A 308 16.32 -19.87 -0.52
C GLY A 308 16.23 -19.16 0.83
N GLY A 309 16.24 -17.82 0.84
CA GLY A 309 16.23 -17.02 2.07
C GLY A 309 14.85 -16.63 2.60
N GLN A 310 13.74 -17.10 2.01
CA GLN A 310 12.38 -16.68 2.36
C GLN A 310 12.06 -16.81 3.86
N ALA A 311 12.38 -17.95 4.48
CA ALA A 311 12.13 -18.17 5.90
C ALA A 311 12.90 -17.19 6.80
N ALA A 312 14.14 -16.84 6.42
CA ALA A 312 14.95 -15.86 7.14
C ALA A 312 14.39 -14.43 6.97
N LEU A 313 13.92 -14.08 5.78
CA LEU A 313 13.29 -12.80 5.47
C LEU A 313 12.01 -12.62 6.30
N ILE A 314 11.12 -13.61 6.31
CA ILE A 314 9.89 -13.60 7.12
C ILE A 314 10.22 -13.44 8.60
N LYS A 315 11.13 -14.27 9.13
CA LYS A 315 11.53 -14.23 10.53
C LYS A 315 12.12 -12.88 10.95
N GLY A 316 12.84 -12.23 10.04
CA GLY A 316 13.54 -10.96 10.26
C GLY A 316 12.74 -9.72 9.88
N SER A 317 11.49 -9.83 9.38
CA SER A 317 10.74 -8.71 8.81
C SER A 317 10.50 -7.53 9.75
N ASN A 318 10.52 -7.74 11.06
CA ASN A 318 10.42 -6.69 12.07
C ASN A 318 11.77 -6.00 12.40
N ASN A 319 12.89 -6.47 11.83
CA ASN A 319 14.20 -5.81 11.95
C ASN A 319 14.63 -5.25 10.59
N PRO A 320 14.49 -3.95 10.37
CA PRO A 320 14.73 -3.35 9.07
C PRO A 320 16.18 -3.45 8.58
N PHE A 321 17.15 -3.53 9.49
CA PHE A 321 18.57 -3.71 9.15
C PHE A 321 18.86 -5.12 8.60
N GLY A 322 18.13 -6.11 9.07
CA GLY A 322 18.31 -7.52 8.68
C GLY A 322 18.11 -7.79 7.20
N LEU A 323 17.25 -7.03 6.54
CA LEU A 323 17.00 -7.14 5.10
C LEU A 323 18.28 -6.89 4.28
N PHE A 324 19.03 -5.82 4.59
CA PHE A 324 20.25 -5.43 3.86
C PHE A 324 21.37 -6.46 4.01
N GLU A 325 21.60 -6.97 5.22
CA GLU A 325 22.60 -8.00 5.45
C GLU A 325 22.26 -9.33 4.79
N LEU A 326 20.98 -9.73 4.88
CA LEU A 326 20.49 -10.96 4.28
C LEU A 326 20.60 -10.89 2.76
N TYR A 327 20.22 -9.75 2.18
CA TYR A 327 20.36 -9.47 0.74
C TYR A 327 21.82 -9.63 0.30
N ASN A 328 22.76 -8.85 0.87
CA ASN A 328 24.16 -8.90 0.46
C ASN A 328 24.75 -10.31 0.55
N ARG A 329 24.45 -11.03 1.63
CA ARG A 329 24.96 -12.40 1.82
C ARG A 329 24.46 -13.38 0.76
N LEU A 330 23.20 -13.26 0.33
CA LEU A 330 22.61 -14.18 -0.65
C LEU A 330 22.88 -13.70 -2.08
N ALA A 331 22.83 -12.42 -2.34
CA ALA A 331 23.14 -11.79 -3.61
C ALA A 331 24.60 -12.08 -4.08
N ALA A 332 25.55 -12.16 -3.15
CA ALA A 332 26.94 -12.51 -3.45
C ALA A 332 27.11 -13.94 -4.05
N LYS A 333 26.10 -14.79 -3.88
CA LYS A 333 26.09 -16.18 -4.41
C LYS A 333 25.13 -16.34 -5.59
N ASP A 334 24.40 -15.29 -5.94
CA ASP A 334 23.39 -15.33 -6.98
C ASP A 334 24.01 -15.39 -8.36
N LYS A 335 23.48 -16.26 -9.22
CA LYS A 335 23.97 -16.47 -10.59
C LYS A 335 23.73 -15.27 -11.51
N GLU A 336 22.79 -14.40 -11.16
CA GLU A 336 22.50 -13.19 -11.93
C GLU A 336 23.39 -12.00 -11.53
N HIS A 337 24.28 -12.19 -10.56
CA HIS A 337 25.23 -11.17 -10.10
C HIS A 337 24.59 -9.81 -9.80
N PRO A 338 23.57 -9.73 -8.94
CA PRO A 338 22.92 -8.47 -8.59
C PRO A 338 23.89 -7.50 -7.91
N VAL A 339 23.56 -6.20 -7.98
CA VAL A 339 24.37 -5.15 -7.33
C VAL A 339 24.36 -5.33 -5.81
N LEU A 340 25.54 -5.30 -5.20
CA LEU A 340 25.71 -5.39 -3.74
C LEU A 340 25.89 -4.00 -3.13
N PHE A 341 25.46 -3.85 -1.89
CA PHE A 341 25.95 -2.76 -1.03
C PHE A 341 27.42 -3.00 -0.68
N SER A 342 28.18 -1.94 -0.59
CA SER A 342 29.62 -2.02 -0.21
C SER A 342 29.78 -2.52 1.23
N ASP A 343 30.92 -3.14 1.53
CA ASP A 343 31.25 -3.58 2.89
C ASP A 343 31.24 -2.40 3.88
N ARG A 344 31.60 -1.22 3.44
CA ARG A 344 31.55 0.01 4.25
C ARG A 344 30.12 0.38 4.61
N THR A 345 29.19 0.28 3.68
CA THR A 345 27.76 0.48 3.93
C THR A 345 27.24 -0.55 4.93
N ILE A 346 27.54 -1.83 4.74
CA ILE A 346 27.09 -2.88 5.67
C ILE A 346 27.66 -2.64 7.07
N ALA A 347 28.93 -2.24 7.17
CA ALA A 347 29.55 -1.89 8.46
C ALA A 347 28.87 -0.68 9.13
N TYR A 348 28.54 0.37 8.35
CA TYR A 348 27.78 1.53 8.82
C TYR A 348 26.37 1.14 9.33
N LEU A 349 25.62 0.33 8.56
CA LEU A 349 24.30 -0.13 8.94
C LEU A 349 24.32 -0.93 10.25
N ARG A 350 25.30 -1.82 10.44
CA ARG A 350 25.52 -2.54 11.72
C ARG A 350 25.81 -1.59 12.89
N GLY A 351 26.62 -0.57 12.62
CA GLY A 351 26.91 0.48 13.58
C GLY A 351 25.67 1.28 13.95
N LEU A 352 24.86 1.63 12.96
CA LEU A 352 23.60 2.35 13.17
C LEU A 352 22.59 1.52 13.95
N GLU A 353 22.43 0.23 13.62
CA GLU A 353 21.57 -0.68 14.37
C GLU A 353 21.90 -0.69 15.88
N LYS A 354 23.20 -0.81 16.23
CA LYS A 354 23.64 -0.77 17.62
C LYS A 354 23.44 0.59 18.30
N ARG A 355 23.34 1.67 17.52
CA ARG A 355 23.09 3.02 18.09
C ARG A 355 21.62 3.27 18.36
N VAL A 356 20.71 2.62 17.63
CA VAL A 356 19.26 2.87 17.75
C VAL A 356 18.54 1.80 18.57
N TYR A 357 19.09 0.61 18.67
CA TYR A 357 18.63 -0.51 19.47
C TYR A 357 19.70 -0.90 20.52
#